data_0a3c8c97eadf0a6e4f3752465adf67db
#
_entry.id   0a3c8c97eadf0a6e4f3752465adf67db
#
_cell.length_a   1.000
_cell.length_b   1.000
_cell.length_c   1.000
_cell.angle_alpha   90.00
_cell.angle_beta   90.00
_cell.angle_gamma   90.00
#
_symmetry.space_group_name_H-M   'P 1'
#
loop_
_entity.id
_entity.type
_entity.pdbx_description
1 polymer ?
#
loop_
_entity_poly.entity_id
_entity_poly.type
_entity_poly.pdbx_seq_one_letter_code
_entity_poly.pdbx_strand_id
1 'polypeptide(L)'
;MRDLVIIGSGPAGLSAAVYAKRAKLDVVVIEKAGYSGGQIVSTEQVDNYLGLPETDGFTLGSKFREHADMLETEFIDAEVTKIEEITDTEGKKAYRIILNAGESVETKTIIAATGASHRKLGAAGEEELTGTGVSYCATCDGAFFKKKVTAVVGGGDVALEDAIYLSALCEKVYLIHRRDEFRAAVNIQQKVKETPNIEILPFYEIKEIKGDNKVSSIKLVQNKTGEEKELEAVSYTHLRAHETDSYL
;
A
#
# COMPACT_ATOMS: atom_id res chain seq x y z
N MET A 1 -13.20 -21.63 22.20
CA MET A 1 -12.26 -21.63 21.06
C MET A 1 -13.03 -21.31 19.81
N ARG A 2 -12.62 -20.31 19.03
CA ARG A 2 -13.26 -19.85 17.77
C ARG A 2 -13.05 -20.85 16.63
N ASP A 3 -13.88 -20.83 15.63
CA ASP A 3 -13.62 -21.59 14.39
C ASP A 3 -12.55 -20.88 13.55
N LEU A 4 -12.61 -19.54 13.50
CA LEU A 4 -11.72 -18.71 12.68
C LEU A 4 -11.40 -17.38 13.35
N VAL A 5 -10.12 -17.01 13.33
CA VAL A 5 -9.67 -15.64 13.58
C VAL A 5 -9.13 -15.05 12.28
N ILE A 6 -9.58 -13.83 11.95
CA ILE A 6 -9.09 -13.05 10.83
C ILE A 6 -8.26 -11.90 11.39
N ILE A 7 -7.00 -11.78 10.94
CA ILE A 7 -6.10 -10.71 11.37
C ILE A 7 -6.05 -9.64 10.30
N GLY A 8 -6.60 -8.47 10.58
CA GLY A 8 -6.73 -7.32 9.70
C GLY A 8 -8.12 -7.16 9.11
N SER A 9 -8.64 -5.93 9.13
CA SER A 9 -9.96 -5.53 8.62
C SER A 9 -9.88 -4.67 7.36
N GLY A 10 -8.87 -4.88 6.53
CA GLY A 10 -8.84 -4.39 5.16
C GLY A 10 -9.84 -5.12 4.27
N PRO A 11 -9.93 -4.78 2.96
CA PRO A 11 -10.89 -5.40 2.04
C PRO A 11 -10.85 -6.93 2.03
N ALA A 12 -9.65 -7.52 2.11
CA ALA A 12 -9.46 -8.97 2.13
C ALA A 12 -10.03 -9.60 3.41
N GLY A 13 -9.72 -9.03 4.57
CA GLY A 13 -10.21 -9.53 5.86
C GLY A 13 -11.71 -9.39 6.00
N LEU A 14 -12.28 -8.24 5.61
CA LEU A 14 -13.73 -8.01 5.63
C LEU A 14 -14.47 -8.94 4.66
N SER A 15 -13.92 -9.17 3.45
CA SER A 15 -14.46 -10.14 2.52
C SER A 15 -14.47 -11.56 3.12
N ALA A 16 -13.36 -11.98 3.74
CA ALA A 16 -13.28 -13.27 4.42
C ALA A 16 -14.30 -13.38 5.56
N ALA A 17 -14.48 -12.31 6.36
CA ALA A 17 -15.44 -12.25 7.44
C ALA A 17 -16.89 -12.46 6.96
N VAL A 18 -17.27 -11.74 5.89
CA VAL A 18 -18.59 -11.90 5.25
C VAL A 18 -18.85 -13.35 4.85
N TYR A 19 -17.91 -14.01 4.19
CA TYR A 19 -18.08 -15.41 3.78
C TYR A 19 -18.07 -16.38 4.96
N ALA A 20 -17.23 -16.15 5.97
CA ALA A 20 -17.18 -16.97 7.18
C ALA A 20 -18.50 -16.90 7.95
N LYS A 21 -19.08 -15.70 8.12
CA LYS A 21 -20.40 -15.52 8.78
C LYS A 21 -21.53 -16.16 7.96
N ARG A 22 -21.50 -16.04 6.63
CA ARG A 22 -22.46 -16.75 5.75
C ARG A 22 -22.35 -18.26 5.86
N ALA A 23 -21.17 -18.80 6.11
CA ALA A 23 -20.93 -20.22 6.41
C ALA A 23 -21.28 -20.60 7.86
N LYS A 24 -21.77 -19.66 8.66
CA LYS A 24 -22.13 -19.84 10.09
C LYS A 24 -20.96 -20.26 10.98
N LEU A 25 -19.74 -19.85 10.63
CA LEU A 25 -18.59 -20.03 11.49
C LEU A 25 -18.61 -19.04 12.66
N ASP A 26 -18.08 -19.48 13.80
CA ASP A 26 -17.75 -18.58 14.92
C ASP A 26 -16.45 -17.85 14.57
N VAL A 27 -16.58 -16.60 14.09
CA VAL A 27 -15.48 -15.78 13.58
C VAL A 27 -15.35 -14.49 14.35
N VAL A 28 -14.09 -14.09 14.58
CA VAL A 28 -13.71 -12.75 15.07
C VAL A 28 -12.64 -12.15 14.16
N VAL A 29 -12.73 -10.85 13.94
CA VAL A 29 -11.71 -10.05 13.22
C VAL A 29 -10.93 -9.23 14.23
N ILE A 30 -9.61 -9.27 14.15
CA ILE A 30 -8.72 -8.48 15.00
C ILE A 30 -8.09 -7.38 14.15
N GLU A 31 -8.27 -6.10 14.54
CA GLU A 31 -7.75 -4.93 13.85
C GLU A 31 -7.02 -4.03 14.82
N LYS A 32 -5.83 -3.55 14.43
CA LYS A 32 -5.01 -2.68 15.27
C LYS A 32 -5.28 -1.19 15.09
N ALA A 33 -5.86 -0.79 13.97
CA ALA A 33 -5.95 0.62 13.58
C ALA A 33 -7.16 1.36 14.18
N GLY A 34 -8.04 0.70 14.94
CA GLY A 34 -9.28 1.33 15.47
C GLY A 34 -10.31 1.70 14.41
N TYR A 35 -10.03 1.45 13.13
CA TYR A 35 -10.95 1.62 12.00
C TYR A 35 -10.67 0.54 10.95
N SER A 36 -11.69 0.23 10.14
CA SER A 36 -11.59 -0.77 9.07
C SER A 36 -11.37 -0.13 7.70
N GLY A 37 -10.94 -0.94 6.73
CA GLY A 37 -10.74 -0.53 5.34
C GLY A 37 -9.28 -0.65 4.87
N GLY A 38 -8.32 -0.70 5.79
CA GLY A 38 -6.90 -0.85 5.46
C GLY A 38 -6.38 0.31 4.59
N GLN A 39 -5.55 0.02 3.60
CA GLN A 39 -4.91 1.05 2.77
C GLN A 39 -5.88 1.91 1.94
N ILE A 40 -7.08 1.40 1.62
CA ILE A 40 -8.00 2.17 0.77
C ILE A 40 -8.50 3.45 1.43
N VAL A 41 -8.53 3.52 2.77
CA VAL A 41 -9.09 4.68 3.50
C VAL A 41 -8.33 5.99 3.25
N SER A 42 -7.07 5.91 2.80
CA SER A 42 -6.26 7.08 2.46
C SER A 42 -6.42 7.55 1.00
N THR A 43 -7.26 6.89 0.21
CA THR A 43 -7.50 7.25 -1.19
C THR A 43 -8.57 8.34 -1.27
N GLU A 44 -8.23 9.52 -1.79
CA GLU A 44 -9.18 10.65 -1.89
C GLU A 44 -10.35 10.35 -2.84
N GLN A 45 -10.10 9.62 -3.94
CA GLN A 45 -11.11 9.34 -4.95
C GLN A 45 -10.93 7.93 -5.51
N VAL A 46 -12.01 7.18 -5.55
CA VAL A 46 -12.09 5.82 -6.09
C VAL A 46 -13.14 5.77 -7.18
N ASP A 47 -12.68 5.77 -8.46
CA ASP A 47 -13.56 5.81 -9.64
C ASP A 47 -13.73 4.42 -10.29
N ASN A 48 -12.88 3.47 -9.91
CA ASN A 48 -12.77 2.16 -10.57
C ASN A 48 -13.37 1.00 -9.77
N TYR A 49 -14.10 1.28 -8.68
CA TYR A 49 -14.80 0.24 -7.92
C TYR A 49 -16.19 0.01 -8.49
N LEU A 50 -16.41 -1.18 -9.09
CA LEU A 50 -17.67 -1.53 -9.75
C LEU A 50 -18.85 -1.42 -8.77
N GLY A 51 -19.87 -0.66 -9.17
CA GLY A 51 -21.09 -0.43 -8.39
C GLY A 51 -21.05 0.74 -7.42
N LEU A 52 -19.88 1.35 -7.21
CA LEU A 52 -19.70 2.56 -6.37
C LEU A 52 -18.75 3.55 -7.07
N PRO A 53 -19.17 4.17 -8.19
CA PRO A 53 -18.38 5.22 -8.83
C PRO A 53 -18.35 6.48 -7.97
N GLU A 54 -17.33 7.30 -8.16
CA GLU A 54 -17.20 8.62 -7.53
C GLU A 54 -17.26 8.58 -5.98
N THR A 55 -16.67 7.55 -5.38
CA THR A 55 -16.54 7.43 -3.93
C THR A 55 -15.12 7.75 -3.48
N ASP A 56 -14.94 7.96 -2.18
CA ASP A 56 -13.62 8.02 -1.55
C ASP A 56 -13.31 6.69 -0.83
N GLY A 57 -12.04 6.51 -0.49
CA GLY A 57 -11.59 5.27 0.14
C GLY A 57 -12.13 5.05 1.55
N PHE A 58 -12.35 6.13 2.31
CA PHE A 58 -12.94 6.04 3.64
C PHE A 58 -14.40 5.58 3.59
N THR A 59 -15.19 6.18 2.70
CA THR A 59 -16.58 5.80 2.44
C THR A 59 -16.66 4.36 1.96
N LEU A 60 -15.78 3.94 1.05
CA LEU A 60 -15.73 2.58 0.54
C LEU A 60 -15.37 1.58 1.65
N GLY A 61 -14.35 1.88 2.45
CA GLY A 61 -13.95 1.04 3.60
C GLY A 61 -15.06 0.92 4.64
N SER A 62 -15.76 2.02 4.93
CA SER A 62 -16.91 2.04 5.82
C SER A 62 -18.04 1.13 5.33
N LYS A 63 -18.35 1.15 4.03
CA LYS A 63 -19.36 0.25 3.45
C LYS A 63 -18.98 -1.23 3.55
N PHE A 64 -17.70 -1.56 3.42
CA PHE A 64 -17.24 -2.94 3.64
C PHE A 64 -17.40 -3.36 5.09
N ARG A 65 -17.10 -2.44 6.04
CA ARG A 65 -17.30 -2.70 7.47
C ARG A 65 -18.77 -2.86 7.80
N GLU A 66 -19.65 -1.97 7.33
CA GLU A 66 -21.11 -2.07 7.52
C GLU A 66 -21.63 -3.42 7.04
N HIS A 67 -21.17 -3.95 5.91
CA HIS A 67 -21.59 -5.26 5.42
C HIS A 67 -21.20 -6.40 6.38
N ALA A 68 -20.02 -6.33 6.98
CA ALA A 68 -19.60 -7.32 7.99
C ALA A 68 -20.41 -7.18 9.30
N ASP A 69 -20.70 -5.94 9.73
CA ASP A 69 -21.50 -5.65 10.91
C ASP A 69 -22.97 -6.14 10.74
N MET A 70 -23.56 -5.99 9.56
CA MET A 70 -24.90 -6.53 9.24
C MET A 70 -24.99 -8.07 9.41
N LEU A 71 -23.86 -8.78 9.35
CA LEU A 71 -23.76 -10.20 9.58
C LEU A 71 -23.35 -10.53 11.03
N GLU A 72 -23.39 -9.55 11.92
CA GLU A 72 -23.03 -9.69 13.34
C GLU A 72 -21.60 -10.22 13.52
N THR A 73 -20.66 -9.72 12.70
CA THR A 73 -19.24 -10.06 12.84
C THR A 73 -18.67 -9.39 14.08
N GLU A 74 -18.01 -10.15 14.93
CA GLU A 74 -17.31 -9.63 16.11
C GLU A 74 -15.95 -9.04 15.72
N PHE A 75 -15.61 -7.88 16.28
CA PHE A 75 -14.33 -7.20 16.09
C PHE A 75 -13.63 -6.98 17.42
N ILE A 76 -12.32 -7.14 17.43
CA ILE A 76 -11.44 -6.82 18.57
C ILE A 76 -10.44 -5.77 18.09
N ASP A 77 -10.46 -4.59 18.75
CA ASP A 77 -9.49 -3.52 18.49
C ASP A 77 -8.22 -3.80 19.27
N ALA A 78 -7.27 -4.50 18.67
CA ALA A 78 -6.01 -4.88 19.28
C ALA A 78 -4.95 -5.21 18.23
N GLU A 79 -3.68 -5.11 18.63
CA GLU A 79 -2.56 -5.58 17.82
C GLU A 79 -2.20 -7.03 18.19
N VAL A 80 -2.09 -7.89 17.19
CA VAL A 80 -1.55 -9.24 17.36
C VAL A 80 -0.05 -9.17 17.47
N THR A 81 0.48 -9.59 18.61
CA THR A 81 1.93 -9.56 18.91
C THR A 81 2.61 -10.90 18.70
N LYS A 82 1.85 -12.01 18.85
CA LYS A 82 2.38 -13.37 18.68
C LYS A 82 1.28 -14.35 18.32
N ILE A 83 1.63 -15.37 17.55
CA ILE A 83 0.80 -16.53 17.26
C ILE A 83 1.55 -17.76 17.77
N GLU A 84 0.89 -18.56 18.59
CA GLU A 84 1.41 -19.81 19.11
C GLU A 84 0.59 -20.99 18.60
N GLU A 85 1.26 -22.03 18.15
CA GLU A 85 0.61 -23.30 17.84
C GLU A 85 0.33 -24.03 19.13
N ILE A 86 -0.91 -24.48 19.31
CA ILE A 86 -1.38 -25.26 20.45
C ILE A 86 -2.10 -26.53 19.97
N THR A 87 -2.42 -27.38 20.90
CA THR A 87 -3.27 -28.56 20.64
C THR A 87 -4.59 -28.37 21.37
N ASP A 88 -5.70 -28.60 20.68
CA ASP A 88 -7.02 -28.53 21.29
C ASP A 88 -7.33 -29.74 22.16
N THR A 89 -8.50 -29.76 22.78
CA THR A 89 -8.96 -30.84 23.66
C THR A 89 -9.16 -32.17 22.95
N GLU A 90 -9.24 -32.18 21.62
CA GLU A 90 -9.39 -33.37 20.78
C GLU A 90 -8.04 -33.87 20.21
N GLY A 91 -6.93 -33.21 20.57
CA GLY A 91 -5.60 -33.52 20.07
C GLY A 91 -5.32 -32.94 18.65
N LYS A 92 -6.16 -32.01 18.17
CA LYS A 92 -5.99 -31.37 16.86
C LYS A 92 -5.19 -30.08 16.99
N LYS A 93 -4.52 -29.72 15.91
CA LYS A 93 -3.78 -28.46 15.79
C LYS A 93 -4.75 -27.27 15.90
N ALA A 94 -4.39 -26.30 16.75
CA ALA A 94 -5.09 -25.05 16.98
C ALA A 94 -4.08 -23.92 17.25
N TYR A 95 -4.55 -22.71 17.45
CA TYR A 95 -3.69 -21.53 17.61
C TYR A 95 -4.17 -20.68 18.78
N ARG A 96 -3.20 -20.11 19.47
CA ARG A 96 -3.41 -19.03 20.46
C ARG A 96 -2.81 -17.75 19.91
N ILE A 97 -3.65 -16.72 19.80
CA ILE A 97 -3.29 -15.40 19.29
C ILE A 97 -3.17 -14.48 20.49
N ILE A 98 -1.97 -13.93 20.68
CA ILE A 98 -1.63 -13.06 21.82
C ILE A 98 -1.74 -11.61 21.35
N LEU A 99 -2.49 -10.81 22.12
CA LEU A 99 -2.76 -9.40 21.86
C LEU A 99 -1.82 -8.51 22.71
N ASN A 100 -1.67 -7.26 22.26
CA ASN A 100 -0.81 -6.27 22.94
C ASN A 100 -1.22 -5.97 24.39
N ALA A 101 -2.50 -6.12 24.75
CA ALA A 101 -2.99 -5.96 26.12
C ALA A 101 -2.73 -7.18 27.05
N GLY A 102 -2.07 -8.23 26.53
CA GLY A 102 -1.82 -9.48 27.26
C GLY A 102 -2.98 -10.46 27.24
N GLU A 103 -4.09 -10.11 26.62
CA GLU A 103 -5.20 -11.02 26.36
C GLU A 103 -4.86 -12.00 25.24
N SER A 104 -5.61 -13.09 25.14
CA SER A 104 -5.42 -14.07 24.06
C SER A 104 -6.73 -14.62 23.55
N VAL A 105 -6.76 -14.99 22.27
CA VAL A 105 -7.88 -15.65 21.60
C VAL A 105 -7.43 -16.99 21.05
N GLU A 106 -8.15 -18.05 21.36
CA GLU A 106 -7.88 -19.40 20.82
C GLU A 106 -8.79 -19.69 19.64
N THR A 107 -8.22 -20.28 18.60
CA THR A 107 -8.92 -20.57 17.36
C THR A 107 -8.42 -21.85 16.68
N LYS A 108 -9.29 -22.49 15.92
CA LYS A 108 -8.94 -23.66 15.09
C LYS A 108 -8.15 -23.24 13.85
N THR A 109 -8.48 -22.07 13.25
CA THR A 109 -7.89 -21.62 11.99
C THR A 109 -7.64 -20.10 12.01
N ILE A 110 -6.71 -19.64 11.16
CA ILE A 110 -6.35 -18.23 11.03
C ILE A 110 -6.37 -17.84 9.54
N ILE A 111 -6.88 -16.65 9.25
CA ILE A 111 -6.65 -15.96 7.99
C ILE A 111 -5.80 -14.72 8.31
N ALA A 112 -4.56 -14.68 7.78
CA ALA A 112 -3.72 -13.51 7.85
C ALA A 112 -4.07 -12.57 6.68
N ALA A 113 -4.80 -11.48 6.99
CA ALA A 113 -5.20 -10.43 6.06
C ALA A 113 -4.56 -9.09 6.46
N THR A 114 -3.32 -9.14 6.92
CA THR A 114 -2.58 -8.02 7.52
C THR A 114 -2.21 -6.92 6.52
N GLY A 115 -2.49 -7.15 5.23
CA GLY A 115 -2.17 -6.21 4.17
C GLY A 115 -0.67 -6.03 3.99
N ALA A 116 -0.32 -4.92 3.39
CA ALA A 116 1.05 -4.49 3.20
C ALA A 116 1.14 -3.00 3.54
N SER A 117 2.28 -2.56 4.00
CA SER A 117 2.58 -1.12 4.12
C SER A 117 3.66 -0.76 3.11
N HIS A 118 3.45 0.34 2.40
CA HIS A 118 4.48 0.88 1.52
C HIS A 118 5.68 1.30 2.36
N ARG A 119 6.87 0.99 1.88
CA ARG A 119 8.09 1.47 2.53
C ARG A 119 8.26 2.94 2.19
N LYS A 120 8.09 3.80 3.18
CA LYS A 120 8.31 5.23 3.03
C LYS A 120 9.76 5.52 2.63
N LEU A 121 9.94 6.56 1.86
CA LEU A 121 11.26 7.07 1.47
C LEU A 121 11.92 7.75 2.67
N GLY A 122 11.12 8.42 3.51
CA GLY A 122 11.55 9.23 4.64
C GLY A 122 11.98 10.64 4.23
N ALA A 123 11.53 11.09 3.05
CA ALA A 123 11.76 12.46 2.59
C ALA A 123 10.81 13.43 3.32
N ALA A 124 11.30 14.66 3.58
CA ALA A 124 10.44 15.71 4.13
C ALA A 124 9.27 16.00 3.18
N GLY A 125 8.04 16.15 3.72
CA GLY A 125 6.82 16.38 2.94
C GLY A 125 6.16 15.12 2.39
N GLU A 126 6.78 13.93 2.53
CA GLU A 126 6.21 12.69 1.99
C GLU A 126 4.88 12.33 2.66
N GLU A 127 4.83 12.39 3.99
CA GLU A 127 3.64 12.01 4.75
C GLU A 127 2.52 13.03 4.61
N GLU A 128 2.86 14.31 4.69
CA GLU A 128 1.91 15.43 4.62
C GLU A 128 1.21 15.52 3.27
N LEU A 129 1.90 15.12 2.19
CA LEU A 129 1.41 15.20 0.82
C LEU A 129 0.96 13.84 0.27
N THR A 130 0.89 12.80 1.12
CA THR A 130 0.34 11.50 0.74
C THR A 130 -1.15 11.64 0.43
N GLY A 131 -1.59 11.14 -0.76
CA GLY A 131 -2.94 11.31 -1.29
C GLY A 131 -3.14 12.62 -2.06
N THR A 132 -2.31 13.64 -1.86
CA THR A 132 -2.42 14.94 -2.52
C THR A 132 -1.28 15.22 -3.51
N GLY A 133 -0.78 14.14 -4.14
CA GLY A 133 0.28 14.14 -5.13
C GLY A 133 1.38 13.13 -4.84
N VAL A 134 1.59 12.72 -3.59
CA VAL A 134 2.40 11.55 -3.27
C VAL A 134 1.52 10.31 -3.34
N SER A 135 1.88 9.37 -4.21
CA SER A 135 1.16 8.10 -4.40
C SER A 135 2.11 6.92 -4.26
N TYR A 136 1.57 5.77 -3.90
CA TYR A 136 2.28 4.49 -3.87
C TYR A 136 1.70 3.48 -4.86
N CYS A 137 0.82 3.92 -5.76
CA CYS A 137 0.17 3.08 -6.77
C CYS A 137 -0.05 3.85 -8.07
N ALA A 138 0.82 3.68 -9.04
CA ALA A 138 0.69 4.38 -10.32
C ALA A 138 -0.58 4.00 -11.08
N THR A 139 -0.99 2.73 -11.02
CA THR A 139 -2.20 2.25 -11.70
C THR A 139 -3.49 2.74 -11.04
N CYS A 140 -3.45 3.00 -9.70
CA CYS A 140 -4.60 3.54 -8.98
C CYS A 140 -4.82 5.01 -9.31
N ASP A 141 -3.74 5.81 -9.23
CA ASP A 141 -3.81 7.27 -9.21
C ASP A 141 -3.35 7.91 -10.52
N GLY A 142 -2.77 7.15 -11.45
CA GLY A 142 -2.17 7.67 -12.67
C GLY A 142 -3.12 8.48 -13.54
N ALA A 143 -4.43 8.19 -13.51
CA ALA A 143 -5.44 8.94 -14.24
C ALA A 143 -5.51 10.42 -13.82
N PHE A 144 -5.25 10.74 -12.53
CA PHE A 144 -5.24 12.11 -12.00
C PHE A 144 -4.03 12.94 -12.46
N PHE A 145 -2.99 12.24 -12.95
CA PHE A 145 -1.75 12.85 -13.42
C PHE A 145 -1.67 13.02 -14.93
N LYS A 146 -2.78 12.77 -15.64
CA LYS A 146 -2.85 12.88 -17.10
C LYS A 146 -2.38 14.26 -17.58
N LYS A 147 -1.46 14.25 -18.57
CA LYS A 147 -0.83 15.44 -19.16
C LYS A 147 -0.04 16.31 -18.19
N LYS A 148 0.41 15.74 -17.08
CA LYS A 148 1.23 16.44 -16.08
C LYS A 148 2.65 15.88 -16.07
N VAL A 149 3.54 16.56 -15.37
CA VAL A 149 4.91 16.09 -15.11
C VAL A 149 4.90 15.30 -13.81
N THR A 150 5.41 14.08 -13.84
CA THR A 150 5.44 13.17 -12.69
C THR A 150 6.84 12.64 -12.43
N ALA A 151 7.08 12.19 -11.21
CA ALA A 151 8.31 11.51 -10.84
C ALA A 151 8.02 10.12 -10.28
N VAL A 152 8.84 9.15 -10.65
CA VAL A 152 8.84 7.79 -10.11
C VAL A 152 10.17 7.52 -9.45
N VAL A 153 10.18 6.97 -8.24
CA VAL A 153 11.42 6.62 -7.54
C VAL A 153 11.54 5.12 -7.37
N GLY A 154 12.63 4.59 -7.84
CA GLY A 154 12.93 3.18 -7.70
C GLY A 154 13.86 2.66 -8.78
N GLY A 155 14.15 1.36 -8.74
CA GLY A 155 15.03 0.71 -9.71
C GLY A 155 14.76 -0.78 -9.86
N GLY A 156 13.66 -1.27 -9.31
CA GLY A 156 13.13 -2.63 -9.52
C GLY A 156 12.06 -2.66 -10.61
N ASP A 157 11.56 -3.88 -10.93
CA ASP A 157 10.56 -4.09 -11.98
C ASP A 157 9.35 -3.17 -11.82
N VAL A 158 8.75 -3.14 -10.65
CA VAL A 158 7.54 -2.33 -10.37
C VAL A 158 7.75 -0.85 -10.69
N ALA A 159 8.87 -0.25 -10.25
CA ALA A 159 9.12 1.17 -10.51
C ALA A 159 9.30 1.48 -11.99
N LEU A 160 9.95 0.59 -12.74
CA LEU A 160 10.14 0.76 -14.17
C LEU A 160 8.83 0.52 -14.94
N GLU A 161 8.04 -0.48 -14.57
CA GLU A 161 6.72 -0.74 -15.15
C GLU A 161 5.77 0.44 -14.92
N ASP A 162 5.78 1.03 -13.73
CA ASP A 162 4.98 2.19 -13.41
C ASP A 162 5.44 3.45 -14.17
N ALA A 163 6.75 3.63 -14.35
CA ALA A 163 7.26 4.72 -15.19
C ALA A 163 6.76 4.55 -16.65
N ILE A 164 6.76 3.32 -17.17
CA ILE A 164 6.21 3.01 -18.50
C ILE A 164 4.70 3.27 -18.53
N TYR A 165 3.95 2.83 -17.52
CA TYR A 165 2.51 3.06 -17.43
C TYR A 165 2.19 4.57 -17.40
N LEU A 166 2.84 5.31 -16.51
CA LEU A 166 2.65 6.75 -16.39
C LEU A 166 3.09 7.51 -17.64
N SER A 167 4.08 7.04 -18.40
CA SER A 167 4.51 7.67 -19.63
C SER A 167 3.41 7.71 -20.70
N ALA A 168 2.48 6.76 -20.69
CA ALA A 168 1.33 6.75 -21.59
C ALA A 168 0.25 7.78 -21.20
N LEU A 169 0.25 8.26 -19.97
CA LEU A 169 -0.75 9.18 -19.43
C LEU A 169 -0.21 10.60 -19.26
N CYS A 170 1.03 10.72 -18.79
CA CYS A 170 1.67 11.96 -18.40
C CYS A 170 2.43 12.62 -19.54
N GLU A 171 2.63 13.92 -19.44
CA GLU A 171 3.46 14.67 -20.39
C GLU A 171 4.93 14.24 -20.29
N LYS A 172 5.41 14.09 -19.06
CA LYS A 172 6.79 13.69 -18.77
C LYS A 172 6.86 12.88 -17.48
N VAL A 173 7.76 11.90 -17.45
CA VAL A 173 8.07 11.09 -16.28
C VAL A 173 9.55 11.18 -15.96
N TYR A 174 9.89 11.59 -14.76
CA TYR A 174 11.25 11.48 -14.22
C TYR A 174 11.38 10.16 -13.48
N LEU A 175 12.31 9.29 -13.92
CA LEU A 175 12.65 8.06 -13.19
C LEU A 175 13.92 8.30 -12.36
N ILE A 176 13.75 8.47 -11.07
CA ILE A 176 14.80 8.83 -10.11
C ILE A 176 15.36 7.54 -9.50
N HIS A 177 16.67 7.35 -9.60
CA HIS A 177 17.33 6.18 -9.02
C HIS A 177 18.67 6.55 -8.38
N ARG A 178 18.92 6.02 -7.18
CA ARG A 178 20.13 6.32 -6.41
C ARG A 178 21.42 5.68 -6.95
N ARG A 179 21.32 4.78 -7.94
CA ARG A 179 22.44 4.07 -8.58
C ARG A 179 22.37 4.26 -10.09
N ASP A 180 23.36 3.77 -10.81
CA ASP A 180 23.39 3.71 -12.27
C ASP A 180 22.73 2.45 -12.83
N GLU A 181 22.75 1.36 -12.05
CA GLU A 181 22.21 0.07 -12.47
C GLU A 181 20.83 -0.20 -11.86
N PHE A 182 19.88 -0.55 -12.70
CA PHE A 182 18.57 -1.02 -12.28
C PHE A 182 18.64 -2.52 -11.94
N ARG A 183 17.84 -2.93 -10.96
CA ARG A 183 17.63 -4.36 -10.63
C ARG A 183 16.51 -5.00 -11.43
N ALA A 184 15.77 -4.20 -12.18
CA ALA A 184 14.67 -4.63 -13.05
C ALA A 184 15.16 -5.54 -14.18
N ALA A 185 14.27 -6.36 -14.72
CA ALA A 185 14.54 -7.22 -15.87
C ALA A 185 14.99 -6.41 -17.09
N VAL A 186 15.93 -6.95 -17.88
CA VAL A 186 16.59 -6.24 -18.99
C VAL A 186 15.60 -5.73 -20.04
N ASN A 187 14.58 -6.52 -20.35
CA ASN A 187 13.52 -6.12 -21.30
C ASN A 187 12.73 -4.89 -20.83
N ILE A 188 12.46 -4.77 -19.53
CA ILE A 188 11.78 -3.61 -18.93
C ILE A 188 12.69 -2.38 -18.98
N GLN A 189 13.98 -2.56 -18.63
CA GLN A 189 14.97 -1.49 -18.72
C GLN A 189 15.10 -0.94 -20.15
N GLN A 190 15.09 -1.83 -21.15
CA GLN A 190 15.16 -1.43 -22.54
C GLN A 190 13.94 -0.60 -22.95
N LYS A 191 12.74 -1.04 -22.57
CA LYS A 191 11.50 -0.31 -22.84
C LYS A 191 11.49 1.08 -22.21
N VAL A 192 12.00 1.24 -20.99
CA VAL A 192 12.15 2.56 -20.35
C VAL A 192 13.07 3.46 -21.17
N LYS A 193 14.23 2.95 -21.63
CA LYS A 193 15.20 3.72 -22.44
C LYS A 193 14.67 4.13 -23.82
N GLU A 194 13.77 3.33 -24.38
CA GLU A 194 13.14 3.58 -25.68
C GLU A 194 11.91 4.52 -25.56
N THR A 195 11.43 4.80 -24.36
CA THR A 195 10.25 5.63 -24.13
C THR A 195 10.66 7.12 -24.06
N PRO A 196 10.26 7.96 -25.04
CA PRO A 196 10.89 9.28 -25.24
C PRO A 196 10.56 10.31 -24.16
N ASN A 197 9.46 10.16 -23.43
CA ASN A 197 9.05 11.07 -22.37
C ASN A 197 9.41 10.58 -20.97
N ILE A 198 10.24 9.52 -20.86
CA ILE A 198 10.87 9.12 -19.60
C ILE A 198 12.30 9.68 -19.55
N GLU A 199 12.59 10.49 -18.56
CA GLU A 199 13.96 10.99 -18.27
C GLU A 199 14.50 10.25 -17.05
N ILE A 200 15.59 9.49 -17.25
CA ILE A 200 16.25 8.73 -16.16
C ILE A 200 17.22 9.69 -15.45
N LEU A 201 17.09 9.80 -14.14
CA LEU A 201 17.97 10.58 -13.25
C LEU A 201 18.74 9.62 -12.32
N PRO A 202 19.89 9.09 -12.77
CA PRO A 202 20.71 8.21 -11.94
C PRO A 202 21.49 9.02 -10.89
N PHE A 203 21.82 8.36 -9.78
CA PHE A 203 22.55 8.93 -8.64
C PHE A 203 21.82 10.04 -7.88
N TYR A 204 20.50 10.17 -8.06
CA TYR A 204 19.70 11.12 -7.32
C TYR A 204 18.83 10.44 -6.28
N GLU A 205 18.67 11.12 -5.15
CA GLU A 205 17.74 10.77 -4.08
C GLU A 205 16.83 11.97 -3.80
N ILE A 206 15.61 11.71 -3.33
CA ILE A 206 14.70 12.78 -2.92
C ILE A 206 15.09 13.25 -1.53
N LYS A 207 15.27 14.54 -1.40
CA LYS A 207 15.54 15.22 -0.14
C LYS A 207 14.26 15.78 0.47
N GLU A 208 13.40 16.35 -0.35
CA GLU A 208 12.20 17.04 0.08
C GLU A 208 11.15 17.03 -1.04
N ILE A 209 9.90 16.86 -0.66
CA ILE A 209 8.73 17.02 -1.52
C ILE A 209 8.01 18.27 -1.04
N LYS A 210 7.78 19.22 -1.93
CA LYS A 210 7.23 20.52 -1.60
C LYS A 210 5.83 20.71 -2.15
N GLY A 211 5.01 21.40 -1.39
CA GLY A 211 3.66 21.82 -1.76
C GLY A 211 2.89 22.29 -0.54
N ASP A 212 1.87 23.11 -0.72
CA ASP A 212 0.98 23.51 0.39
C ASP A 212 -0.16 22.51 0.58
N ASN A 213 -1.00 22.34 -0.46
CA ASN A 213 -2.11 21.39 -0.47
C ASN A 213 -1.92 20.25 -1.48
N LYS A 214 -0.96 20.38 -2.38
CA LYS A 214 -0.61 19.40 -3.42
C LYS A 214 0.88 19.52 -3.71
N VAL A 215 1.46 18.42 -4.20
CA VAL A 215 2.84 18.44 -4.67
C VAL A 215 3.01 19.49 -5.78
N SER A 216 4.02 20.34 -5.65
CA SER A 216 4.39 21.36 -6.63
C SER A 216 5.81 21.20 -7.16
N SER A 217 6.73 20.74 -6.33
CA SER A 217 8.10 20.46 -6.73
C SER A 217 8.75 19.40 -5.85
N ILE A 218 9.85 18.84 -6.35
CA ILE A 218 10.64 17.81 -5.67
C ILE A 218 12.10 18.26 -5.65
N LYS A 219 12.69 18.33 -4.48
CA LYS A 219 14.09 18.63 -4.29
C LYS A 219 14.91 17.35 -4.26
N LEU A 220 15.86 17.24 -5.17
CA LEU A 220 16.77 16.12 -5.32
C LEU A 220 18.15 16.47 -4.80
N VAL A 221 18.89 15.47 -4.36
CA VAL A 221 20.32 15.55 -4.09
C VAL A 221 21.05 14.47 -4.87
N GLN A 222 22.10 14.87 -5.56
CA GLN A 222 22.98 13.93 -6.26
C GLN A 222 23.94 13.32 -5.24
N ASN A 223 23.87 12.00 -5.06
CA ASN A 223 24.53 11.33 -3.95
C ASN A 223 26.07 11.22 -4.07
N LYS A 224 26.65 11.52 -5.24
CA LYS A 224 28.11 11.54 -5.45
C LYS A 224 28.71 12.92 -5.23
N THR A 225 28.01 13.99 -5.64
CA THR A 225 28.53 15.35 -5.62
C THR A 225 27.92 16.22 -4.54
N GLY A 226 26.75 15.84 -4.01
CA GLY A 226 25.95 16.66 -3.11
C GLY A 226 25.22 17.81 -3.81
N GLU A 227 25.26 17.88 -5.14
CA GLU A 227 24.54 18.89 -5.92
C GLU A 227 23.03 18.73 -5.72
N GLU A 228 22.36 19.85 -5.48
CA GLU A 228 20.91 19.89 -5.33
C GLU A 228 20.25 20.32 -6.64
N LYS A 229 19.17 19.69 -7.02
CA LYS A 229 18.34 19.99 -8.18
C LYS A 229 16.88 20.03 -7.76
N GLU A 230 16.14 21.02 -8.22
CA GLU A 230 14.71 21.09 -8.02
C GLU A 230 13.99 20.78 -9.33
N LEU A 231 12.98 19.93 -9.26
CA LEU A 231 12.11 19.55 -10.38
C LEU A 231 10.71 20.06 -10.10
N GLU A 232 10.14 20.79 -11.04
CA GLU A 232 8.69 21.04 -11.04
C GLU A 232 7.96 19.76 -11.43
N ALA A 233 7.23 19.19 -10.49
CA ALA A 233 6.42 17.99 -10.70
C ALA A 233 5.18 18.09 -9.82
N VAL A 234 4.02 17.73 -10.37
CA VAL A 234 2.73 17.80 -9.67
C VAL A 234 2.37 16.49 -8.96
N SER A 235 3.17 15.46 -9.18
CA SER A 235 2.97 14.15 -8.55
C SER A 235 4.27 13.39 -8.42
N TYR A 236 4.31 12.59 -7.41
CA TYR A 236 5.40 11.70 -7.08
C TYR A 236 4.86 10.32 -6.74
N THR A 237 5.37 9.30 -7.40
CA THR A 237 5.03 7.90 -7.10
C THR A 237 6.26 7.18 -6.60
N HIS A 238 6.20 6.65 -5.38
CA HIS A 238 7.27 5.85 -4.80
C HIS A 238 6.89 4.37 -4.81
N LEU A 239 7.67 3.59 -5.54
CA LEU A 239 7.54 2.15 -5.57
C LEU A 239 8.87 1.51 -5.25
N ARG A 240 9.00 1.12 -4.01
CA ARG A 240 9.98 0.11 -3.64
C ARG A 240 9.28 -1.23 -3.71
N ALA A 241 9.78 -2.12 -4.58
CA ALA A 241 9.35 -3.50 -4.58
C ALA A 241 9.29 -4.00 -3.13
N HIS A 242 8.19 -4.65 -2.76
CA HIS A 242 8.16 -5.45 -1.55
C HIS A 242 9.34 -6.42 -1.64
N GLU A 243 10.36 -6.19 -0.85
CA GLU A 243 11.34 -7.24 -0.60
C GLU A 243 10.59 -8.24 0.27
N THR A 244 10.11 -9.32 -0.35
CA THR A 244 9.52 -10.48 0.32
C THR A 244 10.52 -11.23 1.20
N ASP A 245 11.76 -10.76 1.27
CA ASP A 245 12.88 -11.39 1.98
C ASP A 245 12.92 -11.12 3.48
N SER A 246 11.92 -10.46 4.07
CA SER A 246 11.89 -10.16 5.51
C SER A 246 10.80 -10.89 6.30
N TYR A 247 10.17 -11.93 5.73
CA TYR A 247 9.13 -12.74 6.40
C TYR A 247 9.41 -14.24 6.37
N LEU A 248 10.67 -14.64 6.54
CA LEU A 248 11.02 -16.02 6.92
C LEU A 248 11.86 -16.03 8.18
#